data_dd712fed39be4e3653ceedc1f355fe1c
#
_entry.id   dd712fed39be4e3653ceedc1f355fe1c
#
_cell.length_a   1.000
_cell.length_b   1.000
_cell.length_c   1.000
_cell.angle_alpha   90.00
_cell.angle_beta   90.00
_cell.angle_gamma   90.00
#
_symmetry.space_group_name_H-M   'P 1'
#
loop_
_entity.id
_entity.type
_entity.pdbx_description
1 polymer ?
#
loop_
_entity_poly.entity_id
_entity_poly.type
_entity_poly.pdbx_seq_one_letter_code
_entity_poly.pdbx_strand_id
1 'polypeptide(L)' 'MGGGGIPIIGNNVTIYAGAKVFGKITIGDDVIIGANAVVTKDIPSHSIVAGVPAKIIKTRNDINEMWIRYEDNI' A
#
# COMPACT_ATOMS: atom_id res chain seq x y z
N MET A 1 1.65 18.46 16.05
CA MET A 1 1.66 17.95 15.60
C MET A 1 1.21 17.46 14.72
N GLY A 2 1.43 17.62 14.28
CA GLY A 2 0.89 17.45 13.08
C GLY A 2 0.44 16.13 12.87
N GLY A 3 0.32 15.69 11.90
CA GLY A 3 0.10 14.37 11.52
C GLY A 3 -0.99 13.67 12.24
N GLY A 4 -1.87 14.37 12.76
CA GLY A 4 -2.95 13.75 13.44
C GLY A 4 -3.67 12.78 12.54
N GLY A 5 -4.17 11.73 13.08
CA GLY A 5 -4.96 10.78 12.36
C GLY A 5 -4.34 9.41 12.38
N ILE A 6 -5.20 8.44 12.36
CA ILE A 6 -4.83 7.03 12.39
C ILE A 6 -5.18 6.45 11.04
N PRO A 7 -4.29 5.67 10.43
CA PRO A 7 -4.61 5.02 9.16
C PRO A 7 -5.77 4.06 9.30
N ILE A 8 -6.58 3.99 8.28
CA ILE A 8 -7.64 2.99 8.17
C ILE A 8 -7.10 1.88 7.28
N ILE A 9 -7.07 0.67 7.81
CA ILE A 9 -6.48 -0.46 7.09
C ILE A 9 -7.57 -1.48 6.82
N GLY A 10 -7.69 -1.85 5.55
CA GLY A 10 -8.70 -2.81 5.12
C GLY A 10 -8.35 -4.24 5.47
N ASN A 11 -9.00 -5.17 4.81
CA ASN A 11 -8.84 -6.60 5.04
C ASN A 11 -7.73 -7.18 4.19
N ASN A 12 -7.07 -8.22 4.70
CA ASN A 12 -6.03 -8.93 3.95
C ASN A 12 -4.88 -8.01 3.59
N VAL A 13 -4.42 -7.23 4.55
CA VAL A 13 -3.27 -6.34 4.35
C VAL A 13 -2.06 -6.95 5.03
N THR A 14 -0.98 -7.05 4.28
CA THR A 14 0.30 -7.53 4.80
C THR A 14 1.28 -6.37 4.84
N ILE A 15 1.87 -6.14 5.99
CA ILE A 15 2.85 -5.07 6.17
C ILE A 15 4.15 -5.71 6.61
N TYR A 16 5.17 -5.63 5.78
CA TYR A 16 6.45 -6.23 6.09
C TYR A 16 7.26 -5.34 7.03
N ALA A 17 8.31 -5.92 7.59
CA ALA A 17 9.08 -5.28 8.65
C ALA A 17 9.65 -3.93 8.21
N GLY A 18 9.62 -2.98 9.12
CA GLY A 18 10.21 -1.67 8.89
C GLY A 18 9.35 -0.71 8.09
N ALA A 19 8.23 -1.18 7.56
CA ALA A 19 7.34 -0.29 6.82
C ALA A 19 6.70 0.73 7.77
N LYS A 20 6.49 1.93 7.26
CA LYS A 20 5.88 3.01 8.01
C LYS A 20 4.69 3.57 7.26
N VAL A 21 3.62 3.80 7.98
CA VAL A 21 2.39 4.35 7.41
C VAL A 21 2.07 5.62 8.18
N PHE A 22 2.06 6.73 7.50
CA PHE A 22 1.91 8.02 8.15
C PHE A 22 0.58 8.69 7.84
N GLY A 23 -0.06 9.20 8.87
CA GLY A 23 -1.15 10.13 8.70
C GLY A 23 -2.49 9.45 8.53
N LYS A 24 -3.47 10.28 8.26
CA LYS A 24 -4.84 9.82 8.10
C LYS A 24 -5.06 9.40 6.66
N ILE A 25 -4.66 8.19 6.35
CA ILE A 25 -4.78 7.63 5.01
C ILE A 25 -5.56 6.32 5.08
N THR A 26 -6.03 5.88 3.93
CA THR A 26 -6.77 4.62 3.81
C THR A 26 -5.98 3.64 2.99
N ILE A 27 -5.77 2.46 3.56
CA ILE A 27 -5.18 1.32 2.86
C ILE A 27 -6.33 0.39 2.51
N GLY A 28 -6.50 0.10 1.24
CA GLY A 28 -7.59 -0.76 0.79
C GLY A 28 -7.42 -2.20 1.21
N ASP A 29 -8.22 -3.06 0.61
CA ASP A 29 -8.17 -4.50 0.89
C ASP A 29 -7.16 -5.16 -0.03
N ASP A 30 -6.60 -6.30 0.42
CA ASP A 30 -5.68 -7.08 -0.41
C ASP A 30 -4.50 -6.23 -0.85
N VAL A 31 -3.78 -5.72 0.13
CA VAL A 31 -2.64 -4.83 -0.11
C VAL A 31 -1.40 -5.42 0.57
N ILE A 32 -0.27 -5.33 -0.11
CA ILE A 32 1.01 -5.71 0.47
C ILE A 32 1.90 -4.48 0.50
N ILE A 33 2.41 -4.17 1.67
CA ILE A 33 3.34 -3.06 1.84
C ILE A 33 4.72 -3.65 2.10
N GLY A 34 5.63 -3.40 1.20
CA GLY A 34 6.96 -3.99 1.25
C GLY A 34 7.80 -3.52 2.43
N ALA A 35 8.85 -4.26 2.72
CA ALA A 35 9.72 -3.95 3.84
C ALA A 35 10.32 -2.55 3.68
N ASN A 36 10.32 -1.81 4.78
CA ASN A 36 10.89 -0.46 4.86
C ASN A 36 10.23 0.57 3.94
N ALA A 37 9.09 0.25 3.36
CA ALA A 37 8.34 1.21 2.57
C ALA A 37 7.80 2.33 3.46
N VAL A 38 7.67 3.51 2.90
CA VAL A 38 7.11 4.65 3.63
C VAL A 38 5.87 5.11 2.89
N VAL A 39 4.72 4.86 3.49
CA VAL A 39 3.41 5.12 2.87
C VAL A 39 2.86 6.42 3.43
N THR A 40 2.63 7.37 2.54
CA THR A 40 2.14 8.70 2.90
C THR A 40 0.86 9.08 2.18
N LYS A 41 0.33 8.20 1.32
CA LYS A 41 -0.89 8.45 0.55
C LYS A 41 -1.77 7.22 0.61
N ASP A 42 -3.04 7.42 0.31
CA ASP A 42 -3.98 6.29 0.23
C ASP A 42 -3.48 5.24 -0.75
N ILE A 43 -3.72 3.99 -0.40
CA ILE A 43 -3.35 2.86 -1.25
C ILE A 43 -4.64 2.17 -1.70
N PRO A 44 -4.86 2.05 -3.01
CA PRO A 44 -6.05 1.35 -3.50
C PRO A 44 -5.98 -0.14 -3.21
N SER A 45 -7.13 -0.79 -3.19
CA SER A 45 -7.20 -2.23 -3.01
C SER A 45 -6.45 -2.96 -4.12
N HIS A 46 -6.03 -4.17 -3.82
CA HIS A 46 -5.36 -5.07 -4.78
C HIS A 46 -4.06 -4.48 -5.32
N SER A 47 -3.22 -3.99 -4.40
CA SER A 47 -1.96 -3.34 -4.77
C SER A 47 -0.82 -3.84 -3.92
N ILE A 48 0.36 -3.89 -4.53
CA ILE A 48 1.61 -4.07 -3.79
C ILE A 48 2.39 -2.77 -3.93
N VAL A 49 2.81 -2.22 -2.81
CA VAL A 49 3.57 -0.98 -2.80
C VAL A 49 4.94 -1.20 -2.16
N ALA A 50 5.91 -0.42 -2.58
CA ALA A 50 7.27 -0.51 -2.05
C ALA A 50 7.98 0.82 -2.25
N GLY A 51 9.05 1.01 -1.51
CA GLY A 51 9.94 2.16 -1.68
C GLY A 51 9.66 3.32 -0.75
N VAL A 52 10.47 4.37 -0.91
CA VAL A 52 10.42 5.59 -0.11
C VAL A 52 10.49 6.77 -1.08
N PRO A 53 9.39 7.45 -1.33
CA PRO A 53 8.04 7.16 -0.89
C PRO A 53 7.49 5.91 -1.58
N ALA A 54 6.55 5.26 -0.92
CA ALA A 54 5.98 4.03 -1.47
C ALA A 54 5.21 4.30 -2.76
N LYS A 55 5.40 3.41 -3.72
CA LYS A 55 4.70 3.48 -4.99
C LYS A 55 4.16 2.11 -5.34
N ILE A 56 3.08 2.09 -6.11
CA ILE A 56 2.48 0.83 -6.55
C ILE A 56 3.42 0.15 -7.52
N ILE A 57 3.74 -1.11 -7.26
CA ILE A 57 4.61 -1.88 -8.14
C ILE A 57 3.87 -3.03 -8.81
N LYS A 58 2.80 -3.52 -8.21
CA LYS A 58 1.97 -4.58 -8.77
C LYS A 58 0.53 -4.36 -8.42
N THR A 59 -0.36 -4.83 -9.27
CA THR A 59 -1.81 -4.80 -9.02
C THR A 59 -2.42 -6.11 -9.49
N ARG A 60 -3.66 -6.33 -9.08
CA ARG A 60 -4.47 -7.42 -9.61
C ARG A 60 -5.94 -7.03 -9.44
N ASN A 61 -6.80 -7.65 -10.23
CA ASN A 61 -8.21 -7.28 -10.19
C ASN A 61 -8.97 -7.96 -9.06
N ASP A 62 -8.44 -9.06 -8.57
CA ASP A 62 -9.15 -9.90 -7.61
C ASP A 62 -8.13 -10.67 -6.81
N ILE A 63 -8.50 -11.00 -5.57
CA ILE A 63 -7.61 -11.70 -4.65
C ILE A 63 -7.21 -13.09 -5.18
N ASN A 64 -7.99 -13.64 -6.10
CA ASN A 64 -7.70 -14.95 -6.67
C ASN A 64 -6.86 -14.88 -7.94
N GLU A 65 -6.47 -13.69 -8.35
CA GLU A 65 -5.69 -13.53 -9.57
C GLU A 65 -4.22 -13.33 -9.25
N MET A 66 -3.38 -13.54 -10.25
CA MET A 66 -1.95 -13.31 -10.09
C MET A 66 -1.65 -11.84 -10.08
N TRP A 67 -0.63 -11.46 -9.33
CA TRP A 67 -0.16 -10.08 -9.33
C TRP A 67 0.45 -9.75 -10.69
N ILE A 68 0.13 -8.56 -11.21
CA ILE A 68 0.60 -8.08 -12.48
C ILE A 68 1.40 -6.83 -12.24
N ARG A 69 2.53 -6.72 -12.90
CA ARG A 69 3.38 -5.55 -12.79
C ARG A 69 2.60 -4.30 -13.17
N TYR A 70 2.64 -3.33 -12.31
CA TYR A 70 2.00 -2.06 -12.56
C TYR A 70 2.89 -1.23 -13.46
N GLU A 71 2.32 -0.78 -14.59
CA GLU A 71 3.05 0.08 -15.48
C GLU A 71 2.48 1.45 -15.42
N ASP A 72 3.31 2.35 -14.99
CA ASP A 72 2.92 3.74 -14.92
C ASP A 72 3.16 4.32 -16.29
N ASN A 73 2.14 4.34 -17.08
CA ASN A 73 2.28 4.85 -18.41
C ASN A 73 2.51 6.32 -18.40
N ILE A 74 3.52 6.68 -18.99
CA ILE A 74 3.87 8.07 -18.97
C ILE A 74 3.48 8.74 -20.26
#